data_8b2c4bf08cd1fb1b3a9ce45b01c9d2b6
#
_entry.id   8b2c4bf08cd1fb1b3a9ce45b01c9d2b6
#
_cell.length_a   1.000
_cell.length_b   1.000
_cell.length_c   1.000
_cell.angle_alpha   90.00
_cell.angle_beta   90.00
_cell.angle_gamma   90.00
#
_symmetry.space_group_name_H-M   'P 1'
#
loop_
_entity.id
_entity.type
_entity.pdbx_description
1 polymer ?
#
loop_
_entity_poly.entity_id
_entity_poly.type
_entity_poly.pdbx_seq_one_letter_code
_entity_poly.pdbx_strand_id
1 'polypeptide(L)'
;MNSKPVVEVKHLWFRYPGGDWVLRGVDLVIEKGEHVLIIGETGSGKTTLVRAVTGVGELVYGGESRGEVLVDGRNVKNLEPEVVFKVIHIIGQNPYLYFTEPIVRDDLLAYALRVHGEIRVAKQALVKAVETTGIYRLLDRYFFELSGGEAKRVLVTKSIMANPLLIVFDEPLMWLDDEGVKNFVELLHVLRRLGKSVLVIEHRFLPIYRYFDRIMVLKNGVLRDATELVFTRFENSESQIKAQFTSESSRGGGTRKLALRARELHYGYENNHVLKGVNLELSEGDIVLIYGSNGSGKTTLLKLLSGYLKPKKGKVERYVDAVYIPQNIALFYTEETVEKEVKELCKTRKLGEKCVEEGLSRVAQLGLDPSQSPFNLSHGQMVKLAVELGVLSGAGLLLLDEPFSGLTYKGRFMLLEHISRLSASVVVASSSLDAAVSPVWTCMYKLENGVLSELVLDGERVHHDLVYASKLYSEVLDRA
;
A
#
# COMPACT_ATOMS: atom_id res chain seq x y z
N MET A 1 -37.74 -13.79 9.18
CA MET A 1 -36.87 -14.40 10.20
C MET A 1 -35.56 -13.62 10.17
N ASN A 2 -35.28 -12.80 11.19
CA ASN A 2 -33.99 -12.09 11.25
C ASN A 2 -32.85 -13.13 11.39
N SER A 3 -32.06 -13.28 10.38
CA SER A 3 -30.84 -14.12 10.46
C SER A 3 -29.93 -13.50 11.49
N LYS A 4 -29.29 -14.33 12.35
CA LYS A 4 -28.27 -13.84 13.27
C LYS A 4 -27.13 -13.19 12.49
N PRO A 5 -26.64 -12.00 12.92
CA PRO A 5 -25.47 -11.39 12.31
C PRO A 5 -24.23 -12.30 12.47
N VAL A 6 -23.27 -12.17 11.56
CA VAL A 6 -22.01 -12.92 11.63
C VAL A 6 -21.12 -12.38 12.75
N VAL A 7 -21.09 -11.06 12.90
CA VAL A 7 -20.38 -10.35 13.97
C VAL A 7 -21.27 -9.26 14.53
N GLU A 8 -21.35 -9.18 15.86
CA GLU A 8 -22.01 -8.11 16.58
C GLU A 8 -21.08 -7.60 17.68
N VAL A 9 -20.73 -6.33 17.61
CA VAL A 9 -19.86 -5.64 18.57
C VAL A 9 -20.69 -4.58 19.27
N LYS A 10 -20.69 -4.60 20.63
CA LYS A 10 -21.44 -3.67 21.47
C LYS A 10 -20.52 -2.95 22.44
N HIS A 11 -20.41 -1.63 22.27
CA HIS A 11 -19.66 -0.72 23.14
C HIS A 11 -18.24 -1.21 23.41
N LEU A 12 -17.52 -1.64 22.38
CA LEU A 12 -16.17 -2.20 22.49
C LEU A 12 -15.13 -1.11 22.78
N TRP A 13 -14.46 -1.25 23.91
CA TRP A 13 -13.22 -0.54 24.24
C TRP A 13 -12.08 -1.52 24.18
N PHE A 14 -10.94 -1.08 23.70
CA PHE A 14 -9.73 -1.92 23.67
C PHE A 14 -8.47 -1.08 23.84
N ARG A 15 -7.51 -1.59 24.64
CA ARG A 15 -6.16 -1.05 24.79
C ARG A 15 -5.11 -2.15 24.86
N TYR A 16 -3.90 -1.83 24.45
CA TYR A 16 -2.73 -2.67 24.68
C TYR A 16 -2.16 -2.44 26.09
N PRO A 17 -1.33 -3.39 26.62
CA PRO A 17 -0.74 -3.27 27.95
C PRO A 17 0.01 -1.94 28.12
N GLY A 18 -0.31 -1.21 29.18
CA GLY A 18 0.32 0.06 29.52
C GLY A 18 -0.01 1.24 28.60
N GLY A 19 -0.86 1.05 27.58
CA GLY A 19 -1.26 2.09 26.63
C GLY A 19 -2.64 2.69 26.88
N ASP A 20 -2.95 3.75 26.14
CA ASP A 20 -4.27 4.38 26.12
C ASP A 20 -5.30 3.52 25.36
N TRP A 21 -6.59 3.85 25.57
CA TRP A 21 -7.68 3.23 24.82
C TRP A 21 -7.59 3.54 23.33
N VAL A 22 -7.33 2.51 22.54
CA VAL A 22 -7.26 2.59 21.07
C VAL A 22 -8.66 2.55 20.46
N LEU A 23 -9.55 1.70 20.99
CA LEU A 23 -10.97 1.67 20.63
C LEU A 23 -11.78 2.23 21.78
N ARG A 24 -12.82 3.01 21.45
CA ARG A 24 -13.57 3.83 22.42
C ARG A 24 -15.07 3.74 22.17
N GLY A 25 -15.70 2.65 22.66
CA GLY A 25 -17.14 2.44 22.53
C GLY A 25 -17.58 2.15 21.10
N VAL A 26 -16.87 1.23 20.42
CA VAL A 26 -17.19 0.83 19.05
C VAL A 26 -18.41 -0.08 19.02
N ASP A 27 -19.39 0.27 18.18
CA ASP A 27 -20.53 -0.56 17.83
C ASP A 27 -20.42 -0.95 16.36
N LEU A 28 -20.58 -2.26 16.04
CA LEU A 28 -20.54 -2.80 14.69
C LEU A 28 -21.37 -4.06 14.57
N VAL A 29 -22.21 -4.11 13.55
CA VAL A 29 -22.92 -5.34 13.16
C VAL A 29 -22.52 -5.68 11.74
N ILE A 30 -22.22 -6.95 11.46
CA ILE A 30 -21.97 -7.45 10.09
C ILE A 30 -22.99 -8.58 9.83
N GLU A 31 -23.86 -8.33 8.86
CA GLU A 31 -24.88 -9.29 8.46
C GLU A 31 -24.33 -10.39 7.53
N LYS A 32 -25.07 -11.49 7.38
CA LYS A 32 -24.68 -12.56 6.46
C LYS A 32 -24.74 -12.09 5.01
N GLY A 33 -23.62 -12.27 4.28
CA GLY A 33 -23.48 -11.85 2.89
C GLY A 33 -23.18 -10.37 2.71
N GLU A 34 -23.11 -9.57 3.80
CA GLU A 34 -22.80 -8.15 3.74
C GLU A 34 -21.31 -7.91 3.47
N HIS A 35 -21.00 -6.93 2.62
CA HIS A 35 -19.66 -6.43 2.39
C HIS A 35 -19.50 -5.06 3.06
N VAL A 36 -18.66 -4.96 4.07
CA VAL A 36 -18.40 -3.75 4.85
C VAL A 36 -16.97 -3.26 4.61
N LEU A 37 -16.84 -1.96 4.37
CA LEU A 37 -15.55 -1.30 4.25
C LEU A 37 -15.34 -0.38 5.45
N ILE A 38 -14.22 -0.54 6.16
CA ILE A 38 -13.80 0.38 7.22
C ILE A 38 -12.62 1.20 6.74
N ILE A 39 -12.81 2.51 6.67
CA ILE A 39 -11.79 3.47 6.30
C ILE A 39 -11.31 4.26 7.53
N GLY A 40 -10.10 4.79 7.45
CA GLY A 40 -9.52 5.58 8.55
C GLY A 40 -8.04 5.82 8.35
N GLU A 41 -7.48 6.81 9.03
CA GLU A 41 -6.04 7.11 8.96
C GLU A 41 -5.19 5.96 9.52
N THR A 42 -3.92 5.93 9.15
CA THR A 42 -2.95 5.01 9.76
C THR A 42 -2.89 5.29 11.28
N GLY A 43 -2.94 4.24 12.07
CA GLY A 43 -2.98 4.36 13.55
C GLY A 43 -4.37 4.63 14.15
N SER A 44 -5.45 4.73 13.36
CA SER A 44 -6.81 4.95 13.89
C SER A 44 -7.38 3.76 14.68
N GLY A 45 -6.73 2.60 14.67
CA GLY A 45 -7.16 1.40 15.40
C GLY A 45 -7.85 0.33 14.53
N LYS A 46 -7.80 0.41 13.19
CA LYS A 46 -8.46 -0.55 12.29
C LYS A 46 -8.00 -1.99 12.51
N THR A 47 -6.70 -2.25 12.45
CA THR A 47 -6.13 -3.58 12.75
C THR A 47 -6.41 -4.00 14.20
N THR A 48 -6.44 -3.05 15.14
CA THR A 48 -6.82 -3.31 16.53
C THR A 48 -8.27 -3.78 16.63
N LEU A 49 -9.19 -3.21 15.85
CA LEU A 49 -10.58 -3.66 15.80
C LEU A 49 -10.68 -5.13 15.34
N VAL A 50 -9.96 -5.51 14.29
CA VAL A 50 -9.92 -6.92 13.85
C VAL A 50 -9.37 -7.84 14.94
N ARG A 51 -8.27 -7.45 15.59
CA ARG A 51 -7.67 -8.22 16.69
C ARG A 51 -8.63 -8.36 17.87
N ALA A 52 -9.36 -7.31 18.23
CA ALA A 52 -10.33 -7.35 19.29
C ALA A 52 -11.56 -8.22 18.95
N VAL A 53 -12.09 -8.09 17.72
CA VAL A 53 -13.24 -8.89 17.24
C VAL A 53 -12.92 -10.38 17.19
N THR A 54 -11.68 -10.75 16.94
CA THR A 54 -11.23 -12.15 16.86
C THR A 54 -10.71 -12.70 18.20
N GLY A 55 -10.63 -11.88 19.26
CA GLY A 55 -10.06 -12.26 20.54
C GLY A 55 -8.52 -12.31 20.55
N VAL A 56 -7.86 -12.19 19.40
CA VAL A 56 -6.39 -12.20 19.30
C VAL A 56 -5.75 -11.05 20.08
N GLY A 57 -6.44 -9.92 20.15
CA GLY A 57 -5.97 -8.74 20.89
C GLY A 57 -5.72 -9.01 22.38
N GLU A 58 -6.61 -9.75 23.02
CA GLU A 58 -6.46 -10.16 24.44
C GLU A 58 -5.50 -11.36 24.56
N LEU A 59 -5.72 -12.40 23.76
CA LEU A 59 -5.01 -13.67 23.89
C LEU A 59 -3.51 -13.59 23.56
N VAL A 60 -3.17 -12.91 22.47
CA VAL A 60 -1.79 -12.88 21.93
C VAL A 60 -1.05 -11.63 22.38
N TYR A 61 -1.75 -10.49 22.42
CA TYR A 61 -1.13 -9.20 22.72
C TYR A 61 -1.33 -8.73 24.16
N GLY A 62 -2.05 -9.53 25.00
CA GLY A 62 -2.30 -9.19 26.40
C GLY A 62 -3.15 -7.95 26.60
N GLY A 63 -3.95 -7.57 25.60
CA GLY A 63 -4.79 -6.39 25.65
C GLY A 63 -5.94 -6.52 26.64
N GLU A 64 -6.52 -5.38 27.03
CA GLU A 64 -7.74 -5.28 27.83
C GLU A 64 -8.90 -4.82 26.97
N SER A 65 -10.03 -5.54 27.00
CA SER A 65 -11.27 -5.10 26.36
C SER A 65 -12.43 -4.96 27.33
N ARG A 66 -13.34 -4.02 27.00
CA ARG A 66 -14.65 -3.84 27.64
C ARG A 66 -15.73 -3.86 26.57
N GLY A 67 -16.96 -4.15 26.94
CA GLY A 67 -18.07 -4.34 26.03
C GLY A 67 -18.23 -5.81 25.63
N GLU A 68 -18.99 -6.06 24.58
CA GLU A 68 -19.33 -7.40 24.13
C GLU A 68 -19.01 -7.59 22.64
N VAL A 69 -18.43 -8.73 22.30
CA VAL A 69 -18.21 -9.17 20.91
C VAL A 69 -18.82 -10.54 20.72
N LEU A 70 -19.81 -10.62 19.85
CA LEU A 70 -20.48 -11.87 19.50
C LEU A 70 -20.07 -12.28 18.08
N VAL A 71 -19.65 -13.53 17.93
CA VAL A 71 -19.34 -14.17 16.65
C VAL A 71 -20.31 -15.33 16.46
N ASP A 72 -21.13 -15.27 15.41
CA ASP A 72 -22.24 -16.20 15.16
C ASP A 72 -23.14 -16.35 16.41
N GLY A 73 -23.40 -15.22 17.09
CA GLY A 73 -24.22 -15.12 18.31
C GLY A 73 -23.61 -15.69 19.59
N ARG A 74 -22.30 -15.99 19.61
CA ARG A 74 -21.57 -16.48 20.77
C ARG A 74 -20.50 -15.50 21.17
N ASN A 75 -20.35 -15.22 22.48
CA ASN A 75 -19.34 -14.28 22.98
C ASN A 75 -17.93 -14.80 22.73
N VAL A 76 -17.11 -14.00 22.05
CA VAL A 76 -15.75 -14.37 21.62
C VAL A 76 -14.85 -14.75 22.81
N LYS A 77 -15.05 -14.13 23.98
CA LYS A 77 -14.27 -14.45 25.19
C LYS A 77 -14.47 -15.87 25.72
N ASN A 78 -15.59 -16.48 25.35
CA ASN A 78 -15.96 -17.83 25.76
C ASN A 78 -15.67 -18.89 24.68
N LEU A 79 -15.01 -18.50 23.58
CA LEU A 79 -14.69 -19.37 22.46
C LEU A 79 -13.19 -19.65 22.41
N GLU A 80 -12.87 -20.90 22.13
CA GLU A 80 -11.49 -21.26 21.73
C GLU A 80 -11.16 -20.56 20.41
N PRO A 81 -9.92 -20.06 20.23
CA PRO A 81 -9.50 -19.36 19.02
C PRO A 81 -9.82 -20.13 17.73
N GLU A 82 -9.66 -21.44 17.76
CA GLU A 82 -9.95 -22.34 16.63
C GLU A 82 -11.42 -22.24 16.17
N VAL A 83 -12.35 -22.03 17.12
CA VAL A 83 -13.79 -21.87 16.80
C VAL A 83 -14.03 -20.53 16.12
N VAL A 84 -13.39 -19.47 16.61
CA VAL A 84 -13.46 -18.13 16.00
C VAL A 84 -12.91 -18.16 14.58
N PHE A 85 -11.74 -18.76 14.37
CA PHE A 85 -11.11 -18.85 13.06
C PHE A 85 -11.79 -19.81 12.07
N LYS A 86 -12.71 -20.66 12.52
CA LYS A 86 -13.64 -21.38 11.61
C LYS A 86 -14.74 -20.45 11.07
N VAL A 87 -15.12 -19.42 11.81
CA VAL A 87 -16.17 -18.46 11.43
C VAL A 87 -15.58 -17.26 10.70
N ILE A 88 -14.43 -16.74 11.17
CA ILE A 88 -13.75 -15.55 10.65
C ILE A 88 -12.37 -15.94 10.10
N HIS A 89 -12.15 -15.68 8.83
CA HIS A 89 -10.84 -15.88 8.19
C HIS A 89 -10.18 -14.54 7.90
N ILE A 90 -8.92 -14.36 8.36
CA ILE A 90 -8.20 -13.10 8.22
C ILE A 90 -7.12 -13.24 7.16
N ILE A 91 -7.11 -12.31 6.21
CA ILE A 91 -6.04 -12.12 5.22
C ILE A 91 -5.37 -10.79 5.53
N GLY A 92 -4.20 -10.85 6.17
CA GLY A 92 -3.47 -9.68 6.63
C GLY A 92 -2.66 -8.98 5.54
N GLN A 93 -1.97 -7.91 5.94
CA GLN A 93 -1.20 -7.04 5.06
C GLN A 93 -0.12 -7.80 4.27
N ASN A 94 0.68 -8.62 4.96
CA ASN A 94 1.72 -9.43 4.33
C ASN A 94 1.22 -10.86 4.07
N PRO A 95 0.86 -11.20 2.82
CA PRO A 95 0.32 -12.52 2.49
C PRO A 95 1.34 -13.65 2.64
N TYR A 96 2.63 -13.35 2.53
CA TYR A 96 3.68 -14.37 2.56
C TYR A 96 3.86 -15.03 3.94
N LEU A 97 3.39 -14.40 5.01
CA LEU A 97 3.41 -14.96 6.37
C LEU A 97 2.43 -16.12 6.59
N TYR A 98 1.53 -16.37 5.64
CA TYR A 98 0.48 -17.38 5.75
C TYR A 98 0.78 -18.66 4.96
N PHE A 99 1.94 -18.74 4.31
CA PHE A 99 2.40 -19.95 3.65
C PHE A 99 3.19 -20.83 4.63
N THR A 100 2.92 -22.13 4.61
CA THR A 100 3.60 -23.14 5.44
C THR A 100 4.45 -24.07 4.62
N GLU A 101 4.17 -24.20 3.32
CA GLU A 101 4.91 -25.01 2.38
C GLU A 101 5.47 -24.17 1.25
N PRO A 102 6.63 -24.55 0.68
CA PRO A 102 7.27 -23.77 -0.38
C PRO A 102 6.45 -23.68 -1.67
N ILE A 103 5.80 -24.78 -2.07
CA ILE A 103 5.04 -24.89 -3.33
C ILE A 103 3.57 -24.66 -3.03
N VAL A 104 2.91 -23.81 -3.83
CA VAL A 104 1.51 -23.40 -3.65
C VAL A 104 0.56 -24.58 -3.56
N ARG A 105 0.69 -25.59 -4.43
CA ARG A 105 -0.15 -26.79 -4.41
C ARG A 105 -0.02 -27.56 -3.10
N ASP A 106 1.20 -27.73 -2.61
CA ASP A 106 1.47 -28.49 -1.40
C ASP A 106 0.96 -27.76 -0.16
N ASP A 107 1.13 -26.43 -0.14
CA ASP A 107 0.60 -25.55 0.90
C ASP A 107 -0.94 -25.57 0.97
N LEU A 108 -1.59 -25.51 -0.19
CA LEU A 108 -3.06 -25.62 -0.26
C LEU A 108 -3.55 -27.01 0.18
N LEU A 109 -2.86 -28.08 -0.21
CA LEU A 109 -3.23 -29.44 0.19
C LEU A 109 -3.02 -29.66 1.69
N ALA A 110 -1.89 -29.20 2.24
CA ALA A 110 -1.61 -29.27 3.67
C ALA A 110 -2.67 -28.50 4.48
N TYR A 111 -3.05 -27.32 4.00
CA TYR A 111 -4.12 -26.52 4.61
C TYR A 111 -5.48 -27.23 4.54
N ALA A 112 -5.86 -27.76 3.38
CA ALA A 112 -7.11 -28.50 3.20
C ALA A 112 -7.20 -29.74 4.11
N LEU A 113 -6.09 -30.48 4.27
CA LEU A 113 -6.00 -31.62 5.19
C LEU A 113 -6.21 -31.21 6.64
N ARG A 114 -5.62 -30.08 7.05
CA ARG A 114 -5.81 -29.53 8.40
C ARG A 114 -7.26 -29.15 8.69
N VAL A 115 -7.95 -28.61 7.68
CA VAL A 115 -9.35 -28.16 7.81
C VAL A 115 -10.32 -29.34 7.81
N HIS A 116 -10.12 -30.33 6.93
CA HIS A 116 -11.10 -31.39 6.67
C HIS A 116 -10.74 -32.74 7.28
N GLY A 117 -9.47 -32.98 7.66
CA GLY A 117 -9.00 -34.22 8.27
C GLY A 117 -8.87 -35.40 7.30
N GLU A 118 -9.79 -35.56 6.35
CA GLU A 118 -9.83 -36.65 5.40
C GLU A 118 -9.29 -36.24 4.02
N ILE A 119 -8.34 -37.00 3.48
CA ILE A 119 -7.65 -36.72 2.21
C ILE A 119 -8.61 -36.57 1.01
N ARG A 120 -9.67 -37.39 0.97
CA ARG A 120 -10.64 -37.33 -0.12
C ARG A 120 -11.43 -36.02 -0.10
N VAL A 121 -11.92 -35.62 1.07
CA VAL A 121 -12.66 -34.38 1.28
C VAL A 121 -11.75 -33.16 1.02
N ALA A 122 -10.53 -33.20 1.54
CA ALA A 122 -9.51 -32.16 1.34
C ALA A 122 -9.21 -31.95 -0.16
N LYS A 123 -9.01 -33.02 -0.94
CA LYS A 123 -8.78 -32.91 -2.38
C LYS A 123 -10.01 -32.35 -3.13
N GLN A 124 -11.22 -32.75 -2.77
CA GLN A 124 -12.43 -32.20 -3.37
C GLN A 124 -12.59 -30.69 -3.08
N ALA A 125 -12.36 -30.28 -1.83
CA ALA A 125 -12.38 -28.88 -1.42
C ALA A 125 -11.32 -28.05 -2.16
N LEU A 126 -10.11 -28.59 -2.31
CA LEU A 126 -9.00 -27.98 -3.04
C LEU A 126 -9.38 -27.74 -4.51
N VAL A 127 -9.85 -28.78 -5.21
CA VAL A 127 -10.23 -28.68 -6.64
C VAL A 127 -11.28 -27.61 -6.82
N LYS A 128 -12.37 -27.67 -6.03
CA LYS A 128 -13.47 -26.69 -6.10
C LYS A 128 -12.98 -25.25 -5.82
N ALA A 129 -12.11 -25.05 -4.83
CA ALA A 129 -11.59 -23.74 -4.50
C ALA A 129 -10.66 -23.20 -5.60
N VAL A 130 -9.80 -24.04 -6.17
CA VAL A 130 -8.92 -23.68 -7.30
C VAL A 130 -9.74 -23.32 -8.55
N GLU A 131 -10.80 -24.07 -8.86
CA GLU A 131 -11.74 -23.74 -9.94
C GLU A 131 -12.40 -22.39 -9.72
N THR A 132 -12.85 -22.14 -8.50
CA THR A 132 -13.54 -20.90 -8.13
C THR A 132 -12.65 -19.66 -8.25
N THR A 133 -11.38 -19.78 -7.88
CA THR A 133 -10.41 -18.67 -7.88
C THR A 133 -9.55 -18.57 -9.14
N GLY A 134 -9.59 -19.61 -9.99
CA GLY A 134 -8.85 -19.62 -11.26
C GLY A 134 -7.32 -19.64 -11.13
N ILE A 135 -6.77 -20.16 -10.01
CA ILE A 135 -5.33 -20.12 -9.72
C ILE A 135 -4.52 -21.28 -10.29
N TYR A 136 -5.04 -22.01 -11.28
CA TYR A 136 -4.37 -23.20 -11.84
C TYR A 136 -2.90 -22.98 -12.19
N ARG A 137 -2.57 -21.81 -12.79
CA ARG A 137 -1.20 -21.47 -13.23
C ARG A 137 -0.23 -21.21 -12.09
N LEU A 138 -0.74 -21.06 -10.86
CA LEU A 138 0.06 -20.77 -9.68
C LEU A 138 0.44 -22.02 -8.89
N LEU A 139 -0.22 -23.16 -9.13
CA LEU A 139 -0.12 -24.35 -8.29
C LEU A 139 1.31 -24.90 -8.17
N ASP A 140 2.08 -24.86 -9.25
CA ASP A 140 3.43 -25.43 -9.32
C ASP A 140 4.53 -24.37 -9.04
N ARG A 141 4.15 -23.15 -8.68
CA ARG A 141 5.10 -22.07 -8.35
C ARG A 141 5.48 -22.11 -6.87
N TYR A 142 6.66 -21.60 -6.59
CA TYR A 142 7.05 -21.29 -5.21
C TYR A 142 6.33 -20.05 -4.73
N PHE A 143 5.93 -20.01 -3.44
CA PHE A 143 5.16 -18.86 -2.91
C PHE A 143 5.93 -17.54 -2.99
N PHE A 144 7.25 -17.57 -2.87
CA PHE A 144 8.10 -16.37 -2.97
C PHE A 144 8.27 -15.83 -4.41
N GLU A 145 7.83 -16.57 -5.42
CA GLU A 145 7.76 -16.12 -6.81
C GLU A 145 6.44 -15.43 -7.14
N LEU A 146 5.45 -15.52 -6.25
CA LEU A 146 4.15 -14.91 -6.46
C LEU A 146 4.23 -13.39 -6.29
N SER A 147 3.50 -12.65 -7.11
CA SER A 147 3.19 -11.25 -6.81
C SER A 147 2.29 -11.15 -5.57
N GLY A 148 2.25 -9.97 -4.93
CA GLY A 148 1.38 -9.76 -3.76
C GLY A 148 -0.10 -10.05 -4.05
N GLY A 149 -0.59 -9.74 -5.25
CA GLY A 149 -1.95 -10.04 -5.70
C GLY A 149 -2.20 -11.54 -5.89
N GLU A 150 -1.24 -12.25 -6.52
CA GLU A 150 -1.30 -13.71 -6.68
C GLU A 150 -1.27 -14.41 -5.32
N ALA A 151 -0.40 -13.99 -4.41
CA ALA A 151 -0.33 -14.54 -3.06
C ALA A 151 -1.66 -14.33 -2.30
N LYS A 152 -2.27 -13.14 -2.36
CA LYS A 152 -3.59 -12.89 -1.78
C LYS A 152 -4.68 -13.78 -2.39
N ARG A 153 -4.65 -14.01 -3.70
CA ARG A 153 -5.59 -14.92 -4.38
C ARG A 153 -5.44 -16.37 -3.88
N VAL A 154 -4.22 -16.83 -3.63
CA VAL A 154 -3.97 -18.14 -3.00
C VAL A 154 -4.56 -18.19 -1.57
N LEU A 155 -4.40 -17.13 -0.77
CA LEU A 155 -4.99 -17.07 0.57
C LEU A 155 -6.52 -17.07 0.54
N VAL A 156 -7.14 -16.42 -0.45
CA VAL A 156 -8.59 -16.54 -0.64
C VAL A 156 -9.00 -17.95 -1.03
N THR A 157 -8.18 -18.67 -1.80
CA THR A 157 -8.43 -20.09 -2.07
C THR A 157 -8.45 -20.90 -0.78
N LYS A 158 -7.51 -20.65 0.15
CA LYS A 158 -7.56 -21.24 1.51
C LYS A 158 -8.86 -20.88 2.23
N SER A 159 -9.27 -19.60 2.17
CA SER A 159 -10.51 -19.14 2.80
C SER A 159 -11.74 -19.86 2.22
N ILE A 160 -11.81 -20.06 0.91
CA ILE A 160 -12.93 -20.78 0.26
C ILE A 160 -12.98 -22.24 0.73
N MET A 161 -11.81 -22.91 0.88
CA MET A 161 -11.74 -24.29 1.40
C MET A 161 -12.23 -24.37 2.85
N ALA A 162 -11.86 -23.39 3.70
CA ALA A 162 -12.31 -23.34 5.10
C ALA A 162 -13.79 -22.98 5.25
N ASN A 163 -14.37 -22.38 4.22
CA ASN A 163 -15.78 -21.98 4.16
C ASN A 163 -16.27 -21.10 5.34
N PRO A 164 -15.53 -20.05 5.77
CA PRO A 164 -15.93 -19.19 6.87
C PRO A 164 -17.20 -18.39 6.53
N LEU A 165 -17.84 -17.82 7.54
CA LEU A 165 -18.95 -16.89 7.35
C LEU A 165 -18.45 -15.48 6.99
N LEU A 166 -17.33 -15.06 7.54
CA LEU A 166 -16.71 -13.75 7.31
C LEU A 166 -15.24 -13.89 6.85
N ILE A 167 -14.91 -13.17 5.79
CA ILE A 167 -13.51 -12.99 5.34
C ILE A 167 -13.12 -11.54 5.61
N VAL A 168 -12.03 -11.36 6.37
CA VAL A 168 -11.48 -10.05 6.71
C VAL A 168 -10.21 -9.83 5.89
N PHE A 169 -10.15 -8.68 5.22
CA PHE A 169 -8.95 -8.21 4.53
C PHE A 169 -8.39 -6.98 5.25
N ASP A 170 -7.14 -7.06 5.70
CA ASP A 170 -6.42 -5.95 6.32
C ASP A 170 -5.46 -5.33 5.30
N GLU A 171 -5.80 -4.13 4.82
CA GLU A 171 -5.10 -3.35 3.78
C GLU A 171 -4.79 -4.16 2.51
N PRO A 172 -5.82 -4.73 1.85
CA PRO A 172 -5.61 -5.62 0.70
C PRO A 172 -4.99 -4.92 -0.51
N LEU A 173 -5.14 -3.61 -0.67
CA LEU A 173 -4.62 -2.86 -1.82
C LEU A 173 -3.15 -2.46 -1.66
N MET A 174 -2.56 -2.71 -0.50
CA MET A 174 -1.14 -2.49 -0.28
C MET A 174 -0.32 -3.36 -1.26
N TRP A 175 0.64 -2.75 -1.95
CA TRP A 175 1.51 -3.38 -2.97
C TRP A 175 0.82 -3.79 -4.28
N LEU A 176 -0.49 -3.51 -4.46
CA LEU A 176 -1.17 -3.77 -5.72
C LEU A 176 -1.01 -2.59 -6.68
N ASP A 177 -0.69 -2.91 -7.93
CA ASP A 177 -0.86 -2.01 -9.06
C ASP A 177 -2.33 -1.95 -9.50
N ASP A 178 -2.63 -1.16 -10.52
CA ASP A 178 -4.02 -0.95 -10.96
C ASP A 178 -4.65 -2.25 -11.52
N GLU A 179 -3.87 -3.16 -12.10
CA GLU A 179 -4.35 -4.49 -12.51
C GLU A 179 -4.63 -5.38 -11.29
N GLY A 180 -3.75 -5.35 -10.28
CA GLY A 180 -3.96 -6.03 -9.01
C GLY A 180 -5.22 -5.55 -8.29
N VAL A 181 -5.53 -4.25 -8.36
CA VAL A 181 -6.80 -3.70 -7.81
C VAL A 181 -8.01 -4.25 -8.58
N LYS A 182 -7.99 -4.30 -9.91
CA LYS A 182 -9.05 -4.90 -10.73
C LYS A 182 -9.27 -6.38 -10.35
N ASN A 183 -8.18 -7.12 -10.22
CA ASN A 183 -8.23 -8.52 -9.79
C ASN A 183 -8.82 -8.69 -8.39
N PHE A 184 -8.57 -7.76 -7.47
CA PHE A 184 -9.18 -7.77 -6.14
C PHE A 184 -10.68 -7.50 -6.20
N VAL A 185 -11.12 -6.57 -7.05
CA VAL A 185 -12.55 -6.31 -7.29
C VAL A 185 -13.27 -7.55 -7.85
N GLU A 186 -12.68 -8.23 -8.82
CA GLU A 186 -13.22 -9.49 -9.34
C GLU A 186 -13.37 -10.53 -8.23
N LEU A 187 -12.40 -10.59 -7.32
CA LEU A 187 -12.44 -11.47 -6.17
C LEU A 187 -13.59 -11.13 -5.21
N LEU A 188 -13.86 -9.84 -4.94
CA LEU A 188 -15.02 -9.40 -4.16
C LEU A 188 -16.34 -9.88 -4.82
N HIS A 189 -16.45 -9.80 -6.15
CA HIS A 189 -17.59 -10.33 -6.88
C HIS A 189 -17.74 -11.86 -6.74
N VAL A 190 -16.64 -12.60 -6.77
CA VAL A 190 -16.67 -14.06 -6.51
C VAL A 190 -17.20 -14.35 -5.11
N LEU A 191 -16.67 -13.66 -4.08
CA LEU A 191 -17.10 -13.85 -2.70
C LEU A 191 -18.57 -13.48 -2.49
N ARG A 192 -19.05 -12.43 -3.14
CA ARG A 192 -20.49 -12.03 -3.11
C ARG A 192 -21.37 -13.11 -3.70
N ARG A 193 -21.02 -13.67 -4.87
CA ARG A 193 -21.77 -14.80 -5.47
C ARG A 193 -21.78 -16.05 -4.59
N LEU A 194 -20.76 -16.26 -3.78
CA LEU A 194 -20.68 -17.35 -2.81
C LEU A 194 -21.45 -17.06 -1.50
N GLY A 195 -22.08 -15.88 -1.38
CA GLY A 195 -22.82 -15.45 -0.18
C GLY A 195 -21.90 -15.22 1.03
N LYS A 196 -20.61 -14.91 0.82
CA LYS A 196 -19.67 -14.65 1.90
C LYS A 196 -19.80 -13.22 2.39
N SER A 197 -19.80 -13.05 3.72
CA SER A 197 -19.63 -11.72 4.31
C SER A 197 -18.17 -11.31 4.18
N VAL A 198 -17.93 -10.03 3.92
CA VAL A 198 -16.59 -9.49 3.73
C VAL A 198 -16.41 -8.23 4.57
N LEU A 199 -15.33 -8.14 5.32
CA LEU A 199 -14.88 -6.92 5.97
C LEU A 199 -13.53 -6.52 5.37
N VAL A 200 -13.46 -5.34 4.79
CA VAL A 200 -12.20 -4.76 4.30
C VAL A 200 -11.83 -3.57 5.17
N ILE A 201 -10.60 -3.55 5.62
CA ILE A 201 -9.98 -2.41 6.26
C ILE A 201 -9.02 -1.79 5.27
N GLU A 202 -9.24 -0.52 4.89
CA GLU A 202 -8.42 0.10 3.86
C GLU A 202 -8.35 1.62 4.07
N HIS A 203 -7.25 2.21 3.67
CA HIS A 203 -7.08 3.65 3.61
C HIS A 203 -7.13 4.17 2.15
N ARG A 204 -6.82 3.33 1.16
CA ARG A 204 -6.90 3.60 -0.27
C ARG A 204 -8.23 3.08 -0.83
N PHE A 205 -9.35 3.61 -0.39
CA PHE A 205 -10.68 3.03 -0.64
C PHE A 205 -11.33 3.44 -1.98
N LEU A 206 -10.89 4.53 -2.60
CA LEU A 206 -11.52 5.06 -3.82
C LEU A 206 -11.68 4.04 -4.96
N PRO A 207 -10.69 3.18 -5.25
CA PRO A 207 -10.86 2.20 -6.32
C PRO A 207 -11.90 1.13 -6.04
N ILE A 208 -12.32 0.95 -4.77
CA ILE A 208 -13.13 -0.20 -4.36
C ILE A 208 -14.42 0.15 -3.62
N TYR A 209 -14.64 1.39 -3.18
CA TYR A 209 -15.78 1.74 -2.31
C TYR A 209 -17.16 1.35 -2.87
N ARG A 210 -17.34 1.40 -4.19
CA ARG A 210 -18.60 1.06 -4.89
C ARG A 210 -19.01 -0.42 -4.78
N TYR A 211 -18.11 -1.28 -4.32
CA TYR A 211 -18.33 -2.72 -4.21
C TYR A 211 -18.77 -3.15 -2.80
N PHE A 212 -19.01 -2.17 -1.91
CA PHE A 212 -19.42 -2.38 -0.53
C PHE A 212 -20.84 -1.90 -0.29
N ASP A 213 -21.54 -2.61 0.59
CA ASP A 213 -22.92 -2.28 0.97
C ASP A 213 -22.92 -1.17 2.02
N ARG A 214 -21.86 -1.14 2.87
CA ARG A 214 -21.70 -0.16 3.92
C ARG A 214 -20.27 0.27 4.09
N ILE A 215 -20.09 1.58 4.35
CA ILE A 215 -18.80 2.21 4.55
C ILE A 215 -18.78 2.87 5.93
N MET A 216 -17.81 2.44 6.75
CA MET A 216 -17.63 2.94 8.11
C MET A 216 -16.33 3.73 8.20
N VAL A 217 -16.29 4.76 9.03
CA VAL A 217 -15.08 5.54 9.36
C VAL A 217 -14.66 5.24 10.79
N LEU A 218 -13.39 4.84 10.96
CA LEU A 218 -12.76 4.73 12.28
C LEU A 218 -11.82 5.90 12.51
N LYS A 219 -12.19 6.79 13.43
CA LYS A 219 -11.41 7.97 13.81
C LYS A 219 -11.31 8.09 15.32
N ASN A 220 -10.10 8.28 15.84
CA ASN A 220 -9.84 8.44 17.27
C ASN A 220 -10.46 7.31 18.13
N GLY A 221 -10.51 6.09 17.60
CA GLY A 221 -11.07 4.93 18.28
C GLY A 221 -12.60 4.82 18.23
N VAL A 222 -13.30 5.74 17.56
CA VAL A 222 -14.76 5.72 17.40
C VAL A 222 -15.11 5.33 15.97
N LEU A 223 -16.07 4.41 15.80
CA LEU A 223 -16.56 3.94 14.51
C LEU A 223 -17.91 4.60 14.19
N ARG A 224 -18.06 5.14 12.96
CA ARG A 224 -19.29 5.76 12.50
C ARG A 224 -19.64 5.36 11.08
N ASP A 225 -20.92 5.33 10.76
CA ASP A 225 -21.39 5.11 9.39
C ASP A 225 -21.13 6.36 8.54
N ALA A 226 -20.55 6.17 7.36
CA ALA A 226 -20.27 7.20 6.39
C ALA A 226 -20.77 6.83 4.98
N THR A 227 -21.58 5.81 4.86
CA THR A 227 -22.04 5.24 3.57
C THR A 227 -22.66 6.31 2.68
N GLU A 228 -23.69 7.00 3.14
CA GLU A 228 -24.37 8.03 2.37
C GLU A 228 -23.45 9.20 2.00
N LEU A 229 -22.62 9.62 2.96
CA LEU A 229 -21.65 10.72 2.75
C LEU A 229 -20.65 10.38 1.65
N VAL A 230 -20.08 9.17 1.67
CA VAL A 230 -19.11 8.74 0.67
C VAL A 230 -19.76 8.64 -0.71
N PHE A 231 -20.89 7.95 -0.84
CA PHE A 231 -21.57 7.80 -2.13
C PHE A 231 -21.99 9.15 -2.71
N THR A 232 -22.64 10.02 -1.92
CA THR A 232 -23.11 11.32 -2.41
C THR A 232 -21.97 12.22 -2.88
N ARG A 233 -20.85 12.22 -2.16
CA ARG A 233 -19.72 13.09 -2.49
C ARG A 233 -18.91 12.61 -3.68
N PHE A 234 -18.74 11.29 -3.81
CA PHE A 234 -17.91 10.73 -4.87
C PHE A 234 -18.66 10.52 -6.19
N GLU A 235 -19.96 10.28 -6.19
CA GLU A 235 -20.76 10.22 -7.43
C GLU A 235 -20.81 11.57 -8.15
N ASN A 236 -20.90 12.67 -7.41
CA ASN A 236 -20.95 14.01 -7.99
C ASN A 236 -19.57 14.51 -8.49
N SER A 237 -18.47 13.88 -8.10
CA SER A 237 -17.13 14.34 -8.45
C SER A 237 -16.65 13.89 -9.83
N GLU A 238 -17.15 12.77 -10.36
CA GLU A 238 -16.78 12.28 -11.69
C GLU A 238 -17.18 13.26 -12.83
N SER A 239 -18.21 14.09 -12.62
CA SER A 239 -18.66 15.06 -13.62
C SER A 239 -17.84 16.34 -13.69
N GLN A 240 -17.11 16.69 -12.65
CA GLN A 240 -16.38 17.97 -12.57
C GLN A 240 -14.93 17.90 -13.08
N ILE A 241 -14.32 16.70 -13.13
CA ILE A 241 -12.88 16.54 -13.45
C ILE A 241 -12.60 16.44 -14.96
N LYS A 242 -13.60 16.32 -15.80
CA LYS A 242 -13.44 16.25 -17.27
C LYS A 242 -12.80 17.49 -17.93
N ALA A 243 -12.54 18.58 -17.21
CA ALA A 243 -12.30 19.87 -17.83
C ALA A 243 -10.92 20.51 -17.61
N GLN A 244 -9.97 19.94 -16.87
CA GLN A 244 -8.77 20.70 -16.47
C GLN A 244 -7.39 20.11 -16.75
N PHE A 245 -7.27 18.98 -17.43
CA PHE A 245 -5.94 18.45 -17.77
C PHE A 245 -5.67 18.50 -19.28
N THR A 246 -5.55 19.69 -19.83
CA THR A 246 -4.73 19.89 -21.03
C THR A 246 -3.31 20.09 -20.54
N SER A 247 -2.41 19.23 -20.95
CA SER A 247 -0.98 19.35 -20.77
C SER A 247 -0.45 20.56 -21.56
N GLU A 248 -0.69 21.77 -21.06
CA GLU A 248 0.20 22.87 -21.42
C GLU A 248 1.48 22.65 -20.59
N SER A 249 2.36 21.83 -21.14
CA SER A 249 3.76 21.84 -20.74
C SER A 249 4.30 23.26 -20.91
N SER A 250 4.31 24.02 -19.83
CA SER A 250 5.13 25.21 -19.73
C SER A 250 6.61 24.79 -19.74
N ARG A 251 7.08 24.33 -20.89
CA ARG A 251 8.50 24.31 -21.23
C ARG A 251 8.91 25.78 -21.34
N GLY A 252 9.20 26.39 -20.23
CA GLY A 252 9.81 27.70 -20.20
C GLY A 252 11.08 27.65 -21.04
N GLY A 253 11.15 28.47 -22.08
CA GLY A 253 12.22 28.49 -23.09
C GLY A 253 13.56 29.03 -22.57
N GLY A 254 14.10 28.42 -21.51
CA GLY A 254 15.46 28.64 -21.05
C GLY A 254 16.26 27.33 -21.17
N THR A 255 17.53 27.40 -21.59
CA THR A 255 18.48 26.27 -21.58
C THR A 255 18.72 25.81 -20.15
N ARG A 256 17.88 24.91 -19.63
CA ARG A 256 18.10 24.29 -18.30
C ARG A 256 19.32 23.37 -18.40
N LYS A 257 20.15 23.35 -17.35
CA LYS A 257 21.27 22.42 -17.27
C LYS A 257 20.74 20.99 -17.19
N LEU A 258 21.45 20.09 -17.82
CA LEU A 258 21.13 18.68 -17.79
C LEU A 258 21.52 18.08 -16.43
N ALA A 259 20.62 17.35 -15.81
CA ALA A 259 20.90 16.57 -14.60
C ALA A 259 21.34 15.13 -14.92
N LEU A 260 20.67 14.52 -15.92
CA LEU A 260 20.94 13.14 -16.33
C LEU A 260 20.56 12.92 -17.78
N ARG A 261 21.31 12.07 -18.48
CA ARG A 261 20.99 11.56 -19.81
C ARG A 261 21.20 10.05 -19.86
N ALA A 262 20.17 9.33 -20.22
CA ALA A 262 20.19 7.89 -20.50
C ALA A 262 19.90 7.65 -21.98
N ARG A 263 20.72 6.83 -22.65
CA ARG A 263 20.60 6.53 -24.08
C ARG A 263 20.64 5.03 -24.32
N GLU A 264 19.66 4.52 -25.04
CA GLU A 264 19.56 3.13 -25.49
C GLU A 264 19.82 2.12 -24.37
N LEU A 265 19.23 2.32 -23.20
CA LEU A 265 19.46 1.44 -22.07
C LEU A 265 18.82 0.07 -22.28
N HIS A 266 19.64 -0.96 -22.33
CA HIS A 266 19.23 -2.36 -22.30
C HIS A 266 19.74 -3.02 -21.04
N TYR A 267 18.85 -3.74 -20.36
CA TYR A 267 19.19 -4.51 -19.19
C TYR A 267 18.28 -5.74 -19.05
N GLY A 268 18.80 -6.78 -18.42
CA GLY A 268 18.06 -7.99 -18.10
C GLY A 268 18.80 -8.82 -17.07
N TYR A 269 18.06 -9.61 -16.32
CA TYR A 269 18.60 -10.61 -15.38
C TYR A 269 18.63 -11.95 -16.11
N GLU A 270 19.79 -12.61 -16.13
CA GLU A 270 20.00 -13.89 -16.86
C GLU A 270 19.44 -13.83 -18.28
N ASN A 271 18.39 -14.59 -18.58
CA ASN A 271 17.74 -14.66 -19.90
C ASN A 271 16.51 -13.75 -20.02
N ASN A 272 16.15 -12.99 -18.97
CA ASN A 272 14.97 -12.11 -18.97
C ASN A 272 15.37 -10.67 -19.31
N HIS A 273 14.95 -10.19 -20.49
CA HIS A 273 15.16 -8.81 -20.92
C HIS A 273 14.13 -7.89 -20.26
N VAL A 274 14.58 -7.05 -19.31
CA VAL A 274 13.73 -6.14 -18.53
C VAL A 274 13.60 -4.78 -19.22
N LEU A 275 14.69 -4.20 -19.70
CA LEU A 275 14.71 -2.91 -20.42
C LEU A 275 15.21 -3.07 -21.84
N LYS A 276 14.56 -2.38 -22.78
CA LYS A 276 14.74 -2.57 -24.24
C LYS A 276 14.90 -1.23 -24.97
N GLY A 277 16.07 -0.59 -24.80
CA GLY A 277 16.38 0.67 -25.50
C GLY A 277 15.74 1.90 -24.85
N VAL A 278 15.75 1.98 -23.51
CA VAL A 278 15.17 3.12 -22.79
C VAL A 278 16.00 4.37 -22.99
N ASN A 279 15.34 5.46 -23.39
CA ASN A 279 15.91 6.80 -23.53
C ASN A 279 15.22 7.75 -22.55
N LEU A 280 16.01 8.57 -21.80
CA LEU A 280 15.50 9.54 -20.84
C LEU A 280 16.49 10.70 -20.68
N GLU A 281 16.00 11.93 -20.78
CA GLU A 281 16.76 13.14 -20.45
C GLU A 281 16.05 13.90 -19.36
N LEU A 282 16.81 14.34 -18.35
CA LEU A 282 16.34 15.09 -17.19
C LEU A 282 17.13 16.39 -17.06
N SER A 283 16.45 17.50 -16.92
CA SER A 283 17.03 18.78 -16.56
C SER A 283 17.04 19.01 -15.03
N GLU A 284 17.92 19.89 -14.56
CA GLU A 284 17.91 20.30 -13.16
C GLU A 284 16.55 20.91 -12.78
N GLY A 285 15.99 20.45 -11.65
CA GLY A 285 14.67 20.84 -11.14
C GLY A 285 13.49 20.11 -11.76
N ASP A 286 13.71 19.13 -12.64
CA ASP A 286 12.63 18.30 -13.16
C ASP A 286 12.06 17.37 -12.08
N ILE A 287 10.74 17.26 -12.05
CA ILE A 287 10.01 16.32 -11.20
C ILE A 287 9.25 15.37 -12.12
N VAL A 288 9.72 14.13 -12.21
CA VAL A 288 9.30 13.17 -13.21
C VAL A 288 8.62 11.97 -12.58
N LEU A 289 7.47 11.58 -13.13
CA LEU A 289 6.80 10.32 -12.81
C LEU A 289 7.12 9.26 -13.86
N ILE A 290 7.54 8.07 -13.41
CA ILE A 290 7.61 6.85 -14.21
C ILE A 290 6.54 5.89 -13.70
N TYR A 291 5.43 5.81 -14.43
CA TYR A 291 4.34 4.89 -14.15
C TYR A 291 4.56 3.55 -14.87
N GLY A 292 4.15 2.45 -14.26
CA GLY A 292 4.14 1.14 -14.88
C GLY A 292 3.69 0.05 -13.93
N SER A 293 3.17 -1.06 -14.45
CA SER A 293 2.74 -2.21 -13.64
C SER A 293 3.90 -2.83 -12.85
N ASN A 294 3.56 -3.66 -11.87
CA ASN A 294 4.56 -4.43 -11.14
C ASN A 294 5.33 -5.34 -12.12
N GLY A 295 6.65 -5.40 -11.96
CA GLY A 295 7.52 -6.17 -12.88
C GLY A 295 7.85 -5.47 -14.21
N SER A 296 7.36 -4.27 -14.49
CA SER A 296 7.67 -3.53 -15.74
C SER A 296 9.14 -3.08 -15.85
N GLY A 297 9.92 -3.12 -14.77
CA GLY A 297 11.32 -2.75 -14.75
C GLY A 297 11.63 -1.37 -14.13
N LYS A 298 10.68 -0.71 -13.44
CA LYS A 298 10.86 0.60 -12.79
C LYS A 298 12.05 0.62 -11.83
N THR A 299 12.07 -0.30 -10.88
CA THR A 299 13.19 -0.45 -9.92
C THR A 299 14.53 -0.66 -10.63
N THR A 300 14.54 -1.48 -11.69
CA THR A 300 15.74 -1.73 -12.49
C THR A 300 16.21 -0.44 -13.19
N LEU A 301 15.27 0.33 -13.74
CA LEU A 301 15.59 1.61 -14.38
C LEU A 301 16.17 2.58 -13.35
N LEU A 302 15.53 2.78 -12.18
CA LEU A 302 16.05 3.67 -11.14
C LEU A 302 17.46 3.25 -10.67
N LYS A 303 17.72 1.95 -10.51
CA LYS A 303 19.03 1.43 -10.14
C LYS A 303 20.10 1.66 -11.23
N LEU A 304 19.72 1.65 -12.50
CA LEU A 304 20.62 2.04 -13.59
C LEU A 304 20.90 3.55 -13.59
N LEU A 305 19.84 4.36 -13.42
CA LEU A 305 19.96 5.81 -13.36
C LEU A 305 20.83 6.27 -12.17
N SER A 306 20.72 5.60 -11.02
CA SER A 306 21.58 5.88 -9.84
C SER A 306 23.03 5.39 -10.00
N GLY A 307 23.28 4.45 -10.91
CA GLY A 307 24.58 3.79 -11.06
C GLY A 307 24.79 2.58 -10.14
N TYR A 308 23.75 2.17 -9.40
CA TYR A 308 23.77 0.94 -8.62
C TYR A 308 23.91 -0.31 -9.51
N LEU A 309 23.33 -0.24 -10.72
CA LEU A 309 23.51 -1.23 -11.77
C LEU A 309 24.21 -0.60 -12.97
N LYS A 310 24.93 -1.43 -13.74
CA LYS A 310 25.54 -1.03 -15.01
C LYS A 310 24.71 -1.56 -16.16
N PRO A 311 24.36 -0.75 -17.18
CA PRO A 311 23.59 -1.22 -18.33
C PRO A 311 24.39 -2.27 -19.13
N LYS A 312 23.69 -3.26 -19.72
CA LYS A 312 24.31 -4.24 -20.64
C LYS A 312 24.60 -3.61 -22.01
N LYS A 313 23.76 -2.66 -22.46
CA LYS A 313 23.98 -1.80 -23.62
C LYS A 313 23.45 -0.40 -23.30
N GLY A 314 23.97 0.60 -24.01
CA GLY A 314 23.64 2.00 -23.79
C GLY A 314 24.53 2.65 -22.72
N LYS A 315 24.17 3.87 -22.35
CA LYS A 315 24.96 4.68 -21.43
C LYS A 315 24.07 5.56 -20.56
N VAL A 316 24.48 5.75 -19.30
CA VAL A 316 23.91 6.76 -18.38
C VAL A 316 25.00 7.79 -18.09
N GLU A 317 24.74 9.04 -18.41
CA GLU A 317 25.58 10.21 -18.09
C GLU A 317 24.87 10.99 -16.99
N ARG A 318 25.50 11.09 -15.82
CA ARG A 318 25.03 11.88 -14.68
C ARG A 318 25.85 13.14 -14.58
N TYR A 319 25.18 14.27 -14.55
CA TYR A 319 25.81 15.59 -14.41
C TYR A 319 25.71 16.11 -12.98
N VAL A 320 24.89 15.46 -12.17
CA VAL A 320 24.71 15.69 -10.74
C VAL A 320 24.77 14.36 -9.97
N ASP A 321 25.08 14.43 -8.68
CA ASP A 321 25.02 13.25 -7.80
C ASP A 321 23.59 12.78 -7.66
N ALA A 322 23.39 11.45 -7.69
CA ALA A 322 22.09 10.80 -7.59
C ALA A 322 22.00 9.92 -6.35
N VAL A 323 20.90 10.02 -5.61
CA VAL A 323 20.56 9.15 -4.47
C VAL A 323 19.34 8.31 -4.81
N TYR A 324 19.47 6.98 -4.63
CA TYR A 324 18.37 6.02 -4.78
C TYR A 324 17.73 5.74 -3.43
N ILE A 325 16.42 5.97 -3.35
CA ILE A 325 15.59 5.70 -2.17
C ILE A 325 14.72 4.48 -2.50
N PRO A 326 14.97 3.32 -1.83
CA PRO A 326 14.35 2.06 -2.20
C PRO A 326 12.89 1.96 -1.73
N GLN A 327 12.11 1.09 -2.38
CA GLN A 327 10.74 0.76 -2.01
C GLN A 327 10.62 0.26 -0.55
N ASN A 328 11.53 -0.64 -0.13
CA ASN A 328 11.66 -0.98 1.28
C ASN A 328 12.54 0.09 1.93
N ILE A 329 11.89 1.14 2.43
CA ILE A 329 12.56 2.32 2.98
C ILE A 329 13.44 1.99 4.20
N ALA A 330 13.17 0.90 4.92
CA ALA A 330 13.99 0.48 6.05
C ALA A 330 15.43 0.13 5.63
N LEU A 331 15.65 -0.27 4.36
CA LEU A 331 16.98 -0.55 3.82
C LEU A 331 17.82 0.72 3.56
N PHE A 332 17.23 1.90 3.67
CA PHE A 332 17.90 3.18 3.52
C PHE A 332 18.65 3.58 4.79
N TYR A 333 18.16 3.16 5.95
CA TYR A 333 18.70 3.52 7.26
C TYR A 333 19.69 2.48 7.79
N THR A 334 20.73 2.95 8.44
CA THR A 334 21.82 2.12 8.99
C THR A 334 22.06 2.35 10.48
N GLU A 335 21.57 3.49 11.01
CA GLU A 335 21.86 3.93 12.37
C GLU A 335 20.68 3.73 13.32
N GLU A 336 20.96 3.68 14.62
CA GLU A 336 19.97 3.43 15.67
C GLU A 336 19.03 4.62 15.90
N THR A 337 19.50 5.85 15.65
CA THR A 337 18.73 7.08 15.85
C THR A 337 18.82 8.02 14.64
N VAL A 338 17.80 8.87 14.47
CA VAL A 338 17.75 9.87 13.40
C VAL A 338 18.94 10.82 13.49
N GLU A 339 19.36 11.22 14.69
CA GLU A 339 20.55 12.06 14.88
C GLU A 339 21.82 11.38 14.39
N LYS A 340 22.00 10.08 14.68
CA LYS A 340 23.17 9.32 14.21
C LYS A 340 23.19 9.19 12.68
N GLU A 341 22.02 8.98 12.03
CA GLU A 341 21.91 8.98 10.55
C GLU A 341 22.42 10.31 9.96
N VAL A 342 22.00 11.44 10.52
CA VAL A 342 22.45 12.76 10.08
C VAL A 342 23.96 12.90 10.26
N LYS A 343 24.50 12.53 11.42
CA LYS A 343 25.93 12.63 11.72
C LYS A 343 26.78 11.74 10.80
N GLU A 344 26.37 10.48 10.60
CA GLU A 344 27.11 9.53 9.75
C GLU A 344 27.07 9.95 8.28
N LEU A 345 25.92 10.47 7.79
CA LEU A 345 25.81 11.04 6.46
C LEU A 345 26.80 12.19 6.25
N CYS A 346 26.81 13.19 7.15
CA CYS A 346 27.68 14.35 7.05
C CYS A 346 29.16 13.98 7.14
N LYS A 347 29.51 13.01 7.98
CA LYS A 347 30.86 12.47 8.12
C LYS A 347 31.28 11.73 6.84
N THR A 348 30.47 10.81 6.34
CA THR A 348 30.77 10.02 5.14
C THR A 348 30.93 10.90 3.91
N ARG A 349 30.10 11.94 3.78
CA ARG A 349 30.17 12.94 2.70
C ARG A 349 31.20 14.04 2.94
N LYS A 350 31.89 14.08 4.10
CA LYS A 350 32.89 15.08 4.49
C LYS A 350 32.37 16.52 4.45
N LEU A 351 31.11 16.74 4.86
CA LEU A 351 30.43 18.03 4.76
C LEU A 351 30.61 18.94 5.99
N GLY A 352 31.29 18.46 7.06
CA GLY A 352 31.59 19.22 8.26
C GLY A 352 30.43 19.43 9.23
N GLU A 353 30.66 20.18 10.32
CA GLU A 353 29.71 20.36 11.42
C GLU A 353 28.44 21.13 11.00
N LYS A 354 28.55 22.09 10.08
CA LYS A 354 27.39 22.84 9.56
C LYS A 354 26.35 21.93 8.92
N CYS A 355 26.78 20.83 8.29
CA CYS A 355 25.85 19.83 7.73
C CYS A 355 25.02 19.18 8.84
N VAL A 356 25.62 18.89 10.00
CA VAL A 356 24.90 18.27 11.12
C VAL A 356 23.83 19.24 11.67
N GLU A 357 24.18 20.52 11.85
CA GLU A 357 23.24 21.55 12.29
C GLU A 357 22.07 21.72 11.32
N GLU A 358 22.38 21.80 10.02
CA GLU A 358 21.37 21.87 8.96
C GLU A 358 20.49 20.60 8.94
N GLY A 359 21.08 19.41 9.03
CA GLY A 359 20.35 18.14 9.04
C GLY A 359 19.40 18.03 10.23
N LEU A 360 19.83 18.41 11.43
CA LEU A 360 18.98 18.41 12.62
C LEU A 360 17.86 19.47 12.52
N SER A 361 18.14 20.62 11.92
CA SER A 361 17.11 21.64 11.62
C SER A 361 16.03 21.09 10.67
N ARG A 362 16.42 20.38 9.62
CA ARG A 362 15.47 19.70 8.69
C ARG A 362 14.66 18.62 9.39
N VAL A 363 15.27 17.81 10.26
CA VAL A 363 14.58 16.81 11.09
C VAL A 363 13.52 17.48 11.98
N ALA A 364 13.86 18.60 12.61
CA ALA A 364 12.92 19.38 13.44
C ALA A 364 11.75 19.95 12.61
N GLN A 365 12.02 20.43 11.38
CA GLN A 365 10.96 20.88 10.45
C GLN A 365 9.99 19.76 10.05
N LEU A 366 10.45 18.51 10.00
CA LEU A 366 9.58 17.34 9.80
C LEU A 366 8.77 16.97 11.05
N GLY A 367 9.01 17.61 12.21
CA GLY A 367 8.39 17.30 13.49
C GLY A 367 8.87 15.95 14.08
N LEU A 368 10.10 15.53 13.75
CA LEU A 368 10.68 14.28 14.24
C LEU A 368 11.58 14.53 15.45
N ASP A 369 11.58 13.58 16.38
CA ASP A 369 12.53 13.55 17.50
C ASP A 369 13.87 12.95 17.02
N PRO A 370 14.99 13.69 17.08
CA PRO A 370 16.29 13.19 16.66
C PRO A 370 16.79 11.97 17.46
N SER A 371 16.32 11.80 18.70
CA SER A 371 16.72 10.68 19.56
C SER A 371 16.02 9.36 19.25
N GLN A 372 14.91 9.40 18.52
CA GLN A 372 14.15 8.19 18.17
C GLN A 372 14.81 7.39 17.06
N SER A 373 14.49 6.09 17.04
CA SER A 373 14.96 5.21 15.97
C SER A 373 14.22 5.50 14.65
N PRO A 374 14.91 5.55 13.49
CA PRO A 374 14.25 5.64 12.19
C PRO A 374 13.21 4.54 11.96
N PHE A 375 13.45 3.35 12.51
CA PHE A 375 12.58 2.19 12.37
C PHE A 375 11.28 2.28 13.19
N ASN A 376 11.18 3.23 14.12
CA ASN A 376 9.96 3.53 14.87
C ASN A 376 9.09 4.61 14.20
N LEU A 377 9.57 5.20 13.12
CA LEU A 377 8.83 6.19 12.34
C LEU A 377 7.72 5.52 11.51
N SER A 378 6.64 6.26 11.26
CA SER A 378 5.67 5.84 10.25
C SER A 378 6.32 5.79 8.86
N HIS A 379 5.79 4.96 7.95
CA HIS A 379 6.33 4.85 6.59
C HIS A 379 6.48 6.22 5.91
N GLY A 380 5.46 7.10 6.03
CA GLY A 380 5.52 8.44 5.45
C GLY A 380 6.59 9.35 6.08
N GLN A 381 6.83 9.22 7.37
CA GLN A 381 7.92 9.93 8.06
C GLN A 381 9.28 9.42 7.60
N MET A 382 9.44 8.09 7.47
CA MET A 382 10.65 7.49 6.93
C MET A 382 10.95 8.01 5.52
N VAL A 383 9.97 8.00 4.61
CA VAL A 383 10.18 8.49 3.24
C VAL A 383 10.60 9.97 3.24
N LYS A 384 9.93 10.84 4.01
CA LYS A 384 10.30 12.26 4.10
C LYS A 384 11.70 12.47 4.67
N LEU A 385 12.05 11.73 5.71
CA LEU A 385 13.40 11.78 6.29
C LEU A 385 14.45 11.34 5.26
N ALA A 386 14.23 10.26 4.51
CA ALA A 386 15.15 9.80 3.48
C ALA A 386 15.33 10.84 2.35
N VAL A 387 14.26 11.52 1.96
CA VAL A 387 14.30 12.63 1.00
C VAL A 387 15.17 13.77 1.52
N GLU A 388 14.97 14.20 2.77
CA GLU A 388 15.78 15.26 3.38
C GLU A 388 17.25 14.85 3.52
N LEU A 389 17.55 13.62 3.93
CA LEU A 389 18.92 13.11 3.98
C LEU A 389 19.54 13.05 2.58
N GLY A 390 18.76 12.68 1.55
CA GLY A 390 19.20 12.73 0.16
C GLY A 390 19.60 14.15 -0.28
N VAL A 391 18.78 15.16 0.03
CA VAL A 391 19.09 16.57 -0.25
C VAL A 391 20.30 17.03 0.56
N LEU A 392 20.35 16.71 1.85
CA LEU A 392 21.47 17.07 2.75
C LEU A 392 22.80 16.48 2.26
N SER A 393 22.77 15.31 1.60
CA SER A 393 23.98 14.70 1.01
C SER A 393 24.58 15.49 -0.15
N GLY A 394 23.91 16.56 -0.62
CA GLY A 394 24.27 17.33 -1.80
C GLY A 394 23.80 16.72 -3.12
N ALA A 395 22.90 15.72 -3.08
CA ALA A 395 22.39 15.12 -4.30
C ALA A 395 21.55 16.10 -5.11
N GLY A 396 21.87 16.25 -6.39
CA GLY A 396 21.07 17.03 -7.35
C GLY A 396 19.94 16.23 -7.98
N LEU A 397 19.91 14.89 -7.75
CA LEU A 397 18.87 14.01 -8.27
C LEU A 397 18.46 12.96 -7.22
N LEU A 398 17.18 12.88 -6.92
CA LEU A 398 16.59 11.86 -6.06
C LEU A 398 15.77 10.87 -6.90
N LEU A 399 15.96 9.59 -6.67
CA LEU A 399 15.31 8.49 -7.40
C LEU A 399 14.49 7.68 -6.39
N LEU A 400 13.18 7.90 -6.35
CA LEU A 400 12.27 7.32 -5.36
C LEU A 400 11.51 6.14 -5.96
N ASP A 401 11.67 4.97 -5.36
CA ASP A 401 11.02 3.74 -5.81
C ASP A 401 9.77 3.45 -4.97
N GLU A 402 8.59 3.52 -5.60
CA GLU A 402 7.26 3.30 -4.99
C GLU A 402 7.03 4.08 -3.67
N PRO A 403 7.37 5.38 -3.57
CA PRO A 403 7.33 6.11 -2.31
C PRO A 403 5.91 6.31 -1.76
N PHE A 404 4.89 6.09 -2.59
CA PHE A 404 3.48 6.23 -2.21
C PHE A 404 2.88 4.96 -1.62
N SER A 405 3.60 3.84 -1.66
CA SER A 405 3.14 2.58 -1.09
C SER A 405 2.89 2.71 0.40
N GLY A 406 1.74 2.25 0.89
CA GLY A 406 1.38 2.37 2.31
C GLY A 406 1.02 3.78 2.80
N LEU A 407 0.98 4.79 1.92
CA LEU A 407 0.55 6.14 2.27
C LEU A 407 -0.95 6.34 2.03
N THR A 408 -1.61 6.99 2.99
CA THR A 408 -2.97 7.54 2.80
C THR A 408 -2.98 8.62 1.71
N TYR A 409 -4.15 9.00 1.18
CA TYR A 409 -4.26 10.09 0.20
C TYR A 409 -3.65 11.39 0.73
N LYS A 410 -3.89 11.74 2.00
CA LYS A 410 -3.27 12.88 2.67
C LYS A 410 -1.74 12.74 2.73
N GLY A 411 -1.25 11.56 3.07
CA GLY A 411 0.19 11.28 3.12
C GLY A 411 0.86 11.43 1.75
N ARG A 412 0.22 10.94 0.68
CA ARG A 412 0.69 11.10 -0.71
C ARG A 412 0.73 12.56 -1.14
N PHE A 413 -0.35 13.29 -0.86
CA PHE A 413 -0.42 14.72 -1.15
C PHE A 413 0.68 15.49 -0.42
N MET A 414 0.85 15.26 0.89
CA MET A 414 1.91 15.92 1.68
C MET A 414 3.32 15.56 1.19
N LEU A 415 3.54 14.34 0.71
CA LEU A 415 4.83 13.94 0.14
C LEU A 415 5.07 14.65 -1.20
N LEU A 416 4.06 14.74 -2.08
CA LEU A 416 4.17 15.49 -3.34
C LEU A 416 4.40 16.99 -3.11
N GLU A 417 3.70 17.59 -2.16
CA GLU A 417 3.93 18.96 -1.76
C GLU A 417 5.34 19.18 -1.21
N HIS A 418 5.86 18.21 -0.45
CA HIS A 418 7.23 18.26 0.05
C HIS A 418 8.24 18.17 -1.11
N ILE A 419 8.06 17.20 -2.01
CA ILE A 419 8.90 17.03 -3.22
C ILE A 419 8.89 18.30 -4.08
N SER A 420 7.74 18.96 -4.26
CA SER A 420 7.62 20.15 -5.11
C SER A 420 8.42 21.37 -4.62
N ARG A 421 8.83 21.37 -3.35
CA ARG A 421 9.61 22.46 -2.73
C ARG A 421 11.12 22.19 -2.74
N LEU A 422 11.54 21.02 -3.20
CA LEU A 422 12.97 20.66 -3.25
C LEU A 422 13.67 21.39 -4.38
N SER A 423 14.95 21.71 -4.16
CA SER A 423 15.84 22.24 -5.20
C SER A 423 16.42 21.14 -6.10
N ALA A 424 16.38 19.88 -5.66
CA ALA A 424 16.86 18.73 -6.41
C ALA A 424 15.86 18.27 -7.45
N SER A 425 16.33 17.70 -8.56
CA SER A 425 15.50 16.96 -9.50
C SER A 425 15.02 15.67 -8.84
N VAL A 426 13.79 15.25 -9.17
CA VAL A 426 13.19 14.06 -8.57
C VAL A 426 12.60 13.15 -9.64
N VAL A 427 12.91 11.86 -9.58
CA VAL A 427 12.22 10.83 -10.36
C VAL A 427 11.49 9.91 -9.39
N VAL A 428 10.19 9.79 -9.58
CA VAL A 428 9.34 8.90 -8.80
C VAL A 428 8.88 7.75 -9.69
N ALA A 429 9.15 6.52 -9.29
CA ALA A 429 8.55 5.34 -9.90
C ALA A 429 7.28 4.96 -9.12
N SER A 430 6.16 4.73 -9.81
CA SER A 430 4.90 4.31 -9.21
C SER A 430 4.16 3.28 -10.05
N SER A 431 3.54 2.32 -9.38
CA SER A 431 2.64 1.33 -9.98
C SER A 431 1.16 1.75 -9.96
N SER A 432 0.85 2.92 -9.40
CA SER A 432 -0.50 3.46 -9.30
C SER A 432 -0.63 4.77 -10.07
N LEU A 433 -1.67 4.86 -10.93
CA LEU A 433 -2.04 6.10 -11.62
C LEU A 433 -2.54 7.20 -10.70
N ASP A 434 -2.95 6.90 -9.48
CA ASP A 434 -3.35 7.94 -8.49
C ASP A 434 -2.25 9.00 -8.33
N ALA A 435 -0.99 8.61 -8.50
CA ALA A 435 0.15 9.50 -8.43
C ALA A 435 0.24 10.47 -9.61
N ALA A 436 -0.25 10.07 -10.79
CA ALA A 436 -0.15 10.87 -12.02
C ALA A 436 -1.04 12.12 -11.98
N VAL A 437 -2.10 12.11 -11.18
CA VAL A 437 -3.06 13.22 -11.09
C VAL A 437 -2.57 14.26 -10.10
N SER A 438 -1.51 14.97 -10.46
CA SER A 438 -0.96 16.07 -9.67
C SER A 438 -0.27 17.08 -10.59
N PRO A 439 -0.43 18.40 -10.36
CA PRO A 439 0.24 19.43 -11.16
C PRO A 439 1.75 19.55 -10.88
N VAL A 440 2.30 18.72 -10.00
CA VAL A 440 3.72 18.74 -9.59
C VAL A 440 4.65 18.24 -10.71
N TRP A 441 4.17 17.34 -11.57
CA TRP A 441 5.01 16.67 -12.57
C TRP A 441 5.40 17.58 -13.73
N THR A 442 6.70 17.68 -14.01
CA THR A 442 7.21 18.35 -15.21
C THR A 442 7.11 17.45 -16.44
N CYS A 443 7.27 16.13 -16.24
CA CYS A 443 7.09 15.11 -17.27
C CYS A 443 6.55 13.82 -16.64
N MET A 444 5.82 13.06 -17.44
CA MET A 444 5.32 11.75 -17.03
C MET A 444 5.61 10.71 -18.13
N TYR A 445 6.07 9.54 -17.70
CA TYR A 445 6.40 8.43 -18.61
C TYR A 445 5.70 7.15 -18.17
N LYS A 446 5.36 6.30 -19.17
CA LYS A 446 4.90 4.93 -18.95
C LYS A 446 6.03 3.97 -19.31
N LEU A 447 6.37 3.07 -18.40
CA LEU A 447 7.29 1.96 -18.63
C LEU A 447 6.47 0.67 -18.81
N GLU A 448 6.44 0.16 -20.03
CA GLU A 448 5.67 -1.03 -20.37
C GLU A 448 6.48 -1.94 -21.30
N ASN A 449 6.51 -3.25 -21.02
CA ASN A 449 7.26 -4.25 -21.79
C ASN A 449 8.74 -3.90 -22.01
N GLY A 450 9.33 -3.14 -21.08
CA GLY A 450 10.72 -2.71 -21.11
C GLY A 450 10.99 -1.45 -21.97
N VAL A 451 9.95 -0.81 -22.47
CA VAL A 451 10.03 0.43 -23.28
C VAL A 451 9.46 1.59 -22.49
N LEU A 452 10.15 2.73 -22.51
CA LEU A 452 9.69 3.97 -21.89
C LEU A 452 9.04 4.87 -22.96
N SER A 453 7.81 5.29 -22.72
CA SER A 453 7.07 6.24 -23.57
C SER A 453 6.49 7.37 -22.76
N GLU A 454 6.20 8.51 -23.37
CA GLU A 454 5.50 9.59 -22.68
C GLU A 454 4.09 9.13 -22.26
N LEU A 455 3.71 9.43 -21.03
CA LEU A 455 2.38 9.12 -20.51
C LEU A 455 1.44 10.28 -20.83
N VAL A 456 0.50 10.02 -21.73
CA VAL A 456 -0.58 10.94 -22.08
C VAL A 456 -1.85 10.45 -21.36
N LEU A 457 -2.38 11.26 -20.47
CA LEU A 457 -3.64 10.97 -19.76
C LEU A 457 -4.83 11.40 -20.60
N ASP A 458 -5.01 10.80 -21.80
CA ASP A 458 -6.09 11.13 -22.72
C ASP A 458 -7.26 10.15 -22.50
N GLY A 459 -8.37 10.63 -21.90
CA GLY A 459 -9.62 9.89 -21.79
C GLY A 459 -9.63 8.69 -20.81
N GLU A 460 -8.55 8.33 -20.19
CA GLU A 460 -8.57 7.33 -19.12
C GLU A 460 -9.32 7.90 -17.90
N ARG A 461 -10.23 7.11 -17.36
CA ARG A 461 -10.91 7.44 -16.10
C ARG A 461 -9.90 7.37 -14.96
N VAL A 462 -9.13 8.44 -14.80
CA VAL A 462 -8.30 8.61 -13.62
C VAL A 462 -9.26 8.90 -12.46
N HIS A 463 -9.46 7.92 -11.62
CA HIS A 463 -10.31 8.03 -10.46
C HIS A 463 -9.67 9.01 -9.46
N HIS A 464 -9.96 10.31 -9.62
CA HIS A 464 -9.72 11.40 -8.67
C HIS A 464 -8.30 11.96 -8.55
N ASP A 465 -8.21 13.27 -8.73
CA ASP A 465 -7.10 14.12 -8.31
C ASP A 465 -6.73 13.85 -6.84
N LEU A 466 -5.44 13.60 -6.56
CA LEU A 466 -4.96 13.37 -5.19
C LEU A 466 -5.29 14.52 -4.24
N VAL A 467 -5.31 15.76 -4.74
CA VAL A 467 -5.70 16.94 -3.96
C VAL A 467 -7.17 16.85 -3.56
N TYR A 468 -8.02 16.52 -4.52
CA TYR A 468 -9.46 16.35 -4.29
C TYR A 468 -9.72 15.14 -3.39
N ALA A 469 -9.10 13.99 -3.68
CA ALA A 469 -9.19 12.78 -2.87
C ALA A 469 -8.74 13.03 -1.42
N SER A 470 -7.64 13.76 -1.22
CA SER A 470 -7.14 14.11 0.10
C SER A 470 -8.09 15.04 0.87
N LYS A 471 -8.63 16.08 0.20
CA LYS A 471 -9.60 16.99 0.82
C LYS A 471 -10.88 16.26 1.18
N LEU A 472 -11.42 15.47 0.27
CA LEU A 472 -12.65 14.73 0.47
C LEU A 472 -12.51 13.65 1.53
N TYR A 473 -11.37 12.94 1.56
CA TYR A 473 -11.05 11.99 2.62
C TYR A 473 -11.02 12.67 3.98
N SER A 474 -10.38 13.85 4.07
CA SER A 474 -10.37 14.64 5.31
C SER A 474 -11.79 15.08 5.69
N GLU A 475 -12.60 15.54 4.74
CA GLU A 475 -13.99 15.94 4.99
C GLU A 475 -14.85 14.76 5.50
N VAL A 476 -14.70 13.57 4.89
CA VAL A 476 -15.40 12.36 5.34
C VAL A 476 -14.96 11.99 6.76
N LEU A 477 -13.66 12.06 7.05
CA LEU A 477 -13.14 11.82 8.39
C LEU A 477 -13.61 12.86 9.42
N ASP A 478 -13.79 14.12 9.01
CA ASP A 478 -14.16 15.20 9.94
C ASP A 478 -15.66 15.25 10.21
N ARG A 479 -16.49 14.84 9.25
CA ARG A 479 -17.96 14.81 9.38
C ARG A 479 -18.51 13.51 9.94
N ALA A 480 -17.77 12.40 9.80
CA ALA A 480 -18.07 11.14 10.46
C ALA A 480 -17.57 11.18 11.91
#